data_0e441c2446dbee6265ca7b27f52bdcf0
#
_entry.id   0e441c2446dbee6265ca7b27f52bdcf0
#
_cell.length_a   1.000
_cell.length_b   1.000
_cell.length_c   1.000
_cell.angle_alpha   90.00
_cell.angle_beta   90.00
_cell.angle_gamma   90.00
#
_symmetry.space_group_name_H-M   'P 1'
#
loop_
_entity.id
_entity.type
_entity.pdbx_description
1 polymer ?
#
loop_
_entity_poly.entity_id
_entity_poly.type
_entity_poly.pdbx_seq_one_letter_code
_entity_poly.pdbx_strand_id
1 'polypeptide(L)'
;IYTVIVVILGILAVSGLFVGVSNDAVNFLNSAIGSKAAPMKTILLVASIGILLGTVTSSGMMEVARNGMFNPGLFSFHEVMMLYMGVMFANVILLDLYNSMGLPTSTTVSLIFCLLGAAVAVSIYKISNDGALGMGDLNHFINTGRAMGIVSAILLSVVIAFTFGTLIMYISRLIFSFRYTAMFRRFGAFWCGASFTAILYFAVFKGLKTPLAGSAAIEWIDQHILLSLFLCWAVGSLLLFFLQRLKINILRLTILSGTFALALAFAGNDLVNFIGVPVAGFDAYSIARHAGDSTILMEGLNASVPANFLVLMTAGVLSLIHISEPTR
;
A
#
# COMPACT_ATOMS: atom_id res chain seq x y z
N ILE A 1 -1.69 -31.27 9.68
CA ILE A 1 -1.23 -30.67 8.38
C ILE A 1 -1.58 -29.19 8.34
N TYR A 2 -2.85 -28.78 8.48
CA TYR A 2 -3.28 -27.38 8.32
C TYR A 2 -2.66 -26.41 9.31
N THR A 3 -2.44 -26.80 10.57
CA THR A 3 -1.70 -25.98 11.54
C THR A 3 -0.28 -25.68 11.07
N VAL A 4 0.38 -26.66 10.45
CA VAL A 4 1.72 -26.47 9.86
C VAL A 4 1.66 -25.49 8.70
N ILE A 5 0.63 -25.56 7.84
CA ILE A 5 0.43 -24.60 6.74
C ILE A 5 0.28 -23.17 7.29
N VAL A 6 -0.52 -22.96 8.34
CA VAL A 6 -0.69 -21.65 8.98
C VAL A 6 0.64 -21.10 9.52
N VAL A 7 1.45 -21.98 10.17
CA VAL A 7 2.79 -21.58 10.65
C VAL A 7 3.70 -21.18 9.48
N ILE A 8 3.70 -21.96 8.39
CA ILE A 8 4.48 -21.63 7.19
C ILE A 8 4.00 -20.32 6.58
N LEU A 9 2.70 -20.06 6.48
CA LEU A 9 2.15 -18.78 6.03
C LEU A 9 2.64 -17.61 6.91
N GLY A 10 2.71 -17.81 8.23
CA GLY A 10 3.28 -16.81 9.15
C GLY A 10 4.76 -16.55 8.89
N ILE A 11 5.57 -17.59 8.65
CA ILE A 11 6.99 -17.45 8.29
C ILE A 11 7.13 -16.72 6.95
N LEU A 12 6.32 -17.07 5.96
CA LEU A 12 6.31 -16.42 4.65
C LEU A 12 5.85 -14.96 4.73
N ALA A 13 4.94 -14.62 5.68
CA ALA A 13 4.57 -13.24 5.94
C ALA A 13 5.78 -12.41 6.39
N VAL A 14 6.54 -12.91 7.36
CA VAL A 14 7.76 -12.24 7.85
C VAL A 14 8.80 -12.14 6.73
N SER A 15 9.06 -13.22 6.01
CA SER A 15 9.99 -13.22 4.87
C SER A 15 9.57 -12.25 3.77
N GLY A 16 8.28 -12.26 3.39
CA GLY A 16 7.71 -11.35 2.40
C GLY A 16 7.80 -9.89 2.84
N LEU A 17 7.59 -9.62 4.13
CA LEU A 17 7.76 -8.28 4.69
C LEU A 17 9.21 -7.80 4.56
N PHE A 18 10.20 -8.64 4.90
CA PHE A 18 11.62 -8.32 4.77
C PHE A 18 11.99 -7.97 3.32
N VAL A 19 11.65 -8.86 2.40
CA VAL A 19 11.99 -8.71 0.98
C VAL A 19 11.24 -7.53 0.35
N GLY A 20 9.96 -7.39 0.66
CA GLY A 20 9.11 -6.33 0.08
C GLY A 20 9.43 -4.94 0.61
N VAL A 21 9.67 -4.80 1.92
CA VAL A 21 10.07 -3.50 2.50
C VAL A 21 11.40 -3.03 1.93
N SER A 22 12.35 -3.94 1.68
CA SER A 22 13.61 -3.59 1.01
C SER A 22 13.40 -3.00 -0.37
N ASN A 23 12.44 -3.51 -1.13
CA ASN A 23 12.08 -2.99 -2.45
C ASN A 23 11.37 -1.64 -2.36
N ASP A 24 10.39 -1.52 -1.46
CA ASP A 24 9.52 -0.35 -1.37
C ASP A 24 10.14 0.83 -0.63
N ALA A 25 11.13 0.62 0.26
CA ALA A 25 11.78 1.69 1.04
C ALA A 25 12.38 2.78 0.15
N VAL A 26 12.88 2.42 -1.01
CA VAL A 26 13.43 3.36 -2.00
C VAL A 26 12.37 4.39 -2.42
N ASN A 27 11.11 4.00 -2.54
CA ASN A 27 10.04 4.85 -3.04
C ASN A 27 9.76 6.06 -2.14
N PHE A 28 9.89 5.92 -0.81
CA PHE A 28 9.63 7.01 0.13
C PHE A 28 10.91 7.65 0.71
N LEU A 29 12.08 7.00 0.60
CA LEU A 29 13.35 7.56 1.11
C LEU A 29 14.16 8.28 0.05
N ASN A 30 14.03 7.90 -1.23
CA ASN A 30 14.90 8.33 -2.33
C ASN A 30 14.99 9.86 -2.46
N SER A 31 13.87 10.57 -2.41
CA SER A 31 13.84 12.04 -2.56
C SER A 31 14.64 12.75 -1.46
N ALA A 32 14.51 12.30 -0.21
CA ALA A 32 15.21 12.91 0.93
C ALA A 32 16.69 12.56 0.96
N ILE A 33 17.04 11.31 0.62
CA ILE A 33 18.43 10.84 0.55
C ILE A 33 19.14 11.48 -0.63
N GLY A 34 18.56 11.39 -1.83
CA GLY A 34 19.13 11.92 -3.07
C GLY A 34 19.35 13.44 -3.06
N SER A 35 18.43 14.19 -2.45
CA SER A 35 18.57 15.64 -2.27
C SER A 35 19.45 16.05 -1.07
N LYS A 36 19.88 15.08 -0.24
CA LYS A 36 20.60 15.34 1.02
C LYS A 36 19.84 16.33 1.93
N ALA A 37 18.51 16.22 1.96
CA ALA A 37 17.65 17.16 2.68
C ALA A 37 17.94 17.20 4.18
N ALA A 38 18.29 16.05 4.78
CA ALA A 38 18.57 15.92 6.19
C ALA A 38 19.60 14.78 6.44
N PRO A 39 20.19 14.69 7.65
CA PRO A 39 20.95 13.52 8.06
C PRO A 39 20.09 12.24 8.01
N MET A 40 20.70 11.09 7.69
CA MET A 40 20.00 9.81 7.55
C MET A 40 19.11 9.50 8.75
N LYS A 41 19.60 9.71 9.97
CA LYS A 41 18.83 9.50 11.21
C LYS A 41 17.51 10.29 11.24
N THR A 42 17.52 11.53 10.77
CA THR A 42 16.31 12.37 10.71
C THR A 42 15.34 11.87 9.63
N ILE A 43 15.86 11.46 8.47
CA ILE A 43 15.04 10.90 7.38
C ILE A 43 14.35 9.63 7.84
N LEU A 44 15.11 8.70 8.44
CA LEU A 44 14.58 7.45 8.98
C LEU A 44 13.56 7.69 10.10
N LEU A 45 13.82 8.62 11.01
CA LEU A 45 12.87 8.97 12.08
C LEU A 45 11.55 9.47 11.51
N VAL A 46 11.60 10.36 10.52
CA VAL A 46 10.39 10.91 9.87
C VAL A 46 9.62 9.80 9.13
N ALA A 47 10.32 8.94 8.40
CA ALA A 47 9.72 7.80 7.72
C ALA A 47 9.09 6.81 8.72
N SER A 48 9.78 6.52 9.83
CA SER A 48 9.30 5.64 10.90
C SER A 48 7.99 6.13 11.52
N ILE A 49 7.88 7.42 11.79
CA ILE A 49 6.63 8.02 12.29
C ILE A 49 5.52 7.86 11.25
N GLY A 50 5.82 8.09 9.96
CA GLY A 50 4.87 7.88 8.87
C GLY A 50 4.36 6.43 8.82
N ILE A 51 5.25 5.45 8.90
CA ILE A 51 4.90 4.03 8.89
C ILE A 51 4.00 3.68 10.09
N LEU A 52 4.38 4.06 11.30
CA LEU A 52 3.58 3.76 12.50
C LEU A 52 2.17 4.34 12.41
N LEU A 53 2.03 5.57 11.95
CA LEU A 53 0.72 6.18 11.75
C LEU A 53 -0.05 5.52 10.59
N GLY A 54 0.63 5.15 9.52
CA GLY A 54 0.03 4.46 8.38
C GLY A 54 -0.51 3.07 8.74
N THR A 55 0.18 2.32 9.61
CA THR A 55 -0.28 0.99 10.05
C THR A 55 -1.61 1.05 10.81
N VAL A 56 -1.85 2.11 11.57
CA VAL A 56 -3.12 2.31 12.31
C VAL A 56 -4.31 2.49 11.36
N THR A 57 -4.06 3.00 10.16
CA THR A 57 -5.10 3.34 9.17
C THR A 57 -5.27 2.28 8.08
N SER A 58 -4.48 1.20 8.12
CA SER A 58 -4.42 0.15 7.09
C SER A 58 -5.55 -0.85 7.26
N SER A 59 -6.55 -0.85 6.38
CA SER A 59 -7.65 -1.82 6.42
C SER A 59 -8.14 -2.31 5.05
N GLY A 60 -8.02 -1.49 4.00
CA GLY A 60 -8.71 -1.72 2.72
C GLY A 60 -8.21 -2.90 1.89
N MET A 61 -6.91 -3.21 1.92
CA MET A 61 -6.31 -4.27 1.07
C MET A 61 -6.54 -5.69 1.62
N MET A 62 -6.93 -5.84 2.88
CA MET A 62 -7.27 -7.15 3.46
C MET A 62 -8.41 -7.83 2.70
N GLU A 63 -9.39 -7.07 2.25
CA GLU A 63 -10.52 -7.59 1.48
C GLU A 63 -10.08 -8.15 0.11
N VAL A 64 -9.09 -7.53 -0.53
CA VAL A 64 -8.56 -8.03 -1.81
C VAL A 64 -7.93 -9.42 -1.66
N ALA A 65 -7.20 -9.68 -0.57
CA ALA A 65 -6.61 -10.99 -0.28
C ALA A 65 -7.68 -12.05 -0.02
N ARG A 66 -8.82 -11.70 0.58
CA ARG A 66 -9.88 -12.64 0.98
C ARG A 66 -10.79 -13.06 -0.18
N ASN A 67 -11.28 -12.10 -0.96
CA ASN A 67 -12.30 -12.33 -2.00
C ASN A 67 -12.13 -11.46 -3.25
N GLY A 68 -11.00 -10.74 -3.37
CA GLY A 68 -10.81 -9.79 -4.46
C GLY A 68 -10.66 -10.44 -5.83
N MET A 69 -9.98 -11.59 -5.91
CA MET A 69 -9.59 -12.22 -7.16
C MET A 69 -10.39 -13.48 -7.48
N PHE A 70 -10.94 -14.16 -6.49
CA PHE A 70 -11.68 -15.41 -6.64
C PHE A 70 -12.93 -15.40 -5.77
N ASN A 71 -13.84 -16.35 -6.00
CA ASN A 71 -15.05 -16.51 -5.22
C ASN A 71 -14.83 -17.61 -4.16
N PRO A 72 -14.51 -17.26 -2.89
CA PRO A 72 -14.14 -18.25 -1.88
C PRO A 72 -15.27 -19.24 -1.56
N GLY A 73 -16.54 -18.86 -1.76
CA GLY A 73 -17.68 -19.76 -1.57
C GLY A 73 -17.72 -20.97 -2.51
N LEU A 74 -16.91 -20.99 -3.57
CA LEU A 74 -16.78 -22.11 -4.50
C LEU A 74 -15.56 -23.00 -4.23
N PHE A 75 -14.74 -22.65 -3.25
CA PHE A 75 -13.55 -23.42 -2.87
C PHE A 75 -13.69 -23.98 -1.48
N SER A 76 -13.24 -25.24 -1.32
CA SER A 76 -13.12 -25.88 -0.02
C SER A 76 -11.99 -25.26 0.80
N PHE A 77 -12.00 -25.45 2.12
CA PHE A 77 -10.92 -25.02 3.00
C PHE A 77 -9.55 -25.53 2.53
N HIS A 78 -9.47 -26.80 2.10
CA HIS A 78 -8.22 -27.38 1.59
C HIS A 78 -7.70 -26.62 0.36
N GLU A 79 -8.57 -26.34 -0.62
CA GLU A 79 -8.24 -25.63 -1.86
C GLU A 79 -7.77 -24.22 -1.57
N VAL A 80 -8.45 -23.49 -0.66
CA VAL A 80 -8.07 -22.13 -0.26
C VAL A 80 -6.71 -22.10 0.45
N MET A 81 -6.43 -23.08 1.33
CA MET A 81 -5.13 -23.14 2.00
C MET A 81 -3.98 -23.41 1.02
N MET A 82 -4.19 -24.27 0.03
CA MET A 82 -3.21 -24.50 -1.04
C MET A 82 -3.03 -23.29 -1.94
N LEU A 83 -4.13 -22.58 -2.26
CA LEU A 83 -4.10 -21.32 -3.00
C LEU A 83 -3.24 -20.28 -2.29
N TYR A 84 -3.51 -20.02 -1.00
CA TYR A 84 -2.76 -19.03 -0.22
C TYR A 84 -1.28 -19.40 -0.05
N MET A 85 -0.98 -20.70 0.11
CA MET A 85 0.39 -21.17 0.15
C MET A 85 1.12 -20.87 -1.17
N GLY A 86 0.50 -21.22 -2.31
CA GLY A 86 1.05 -20.94 -3.63
C GLY A 86 1.28 -19.44 -3.87
N VAL A 87 0.33 -18.60 -3.47
CA VAL A 87 0.45 -17.14 -3.56
C VAL A 87 1.65 -16.63 -2.79
N MET A 88 1.81 -17.05 -1.53
CA MET A 88 2.89 -16.54 -0.67
C MET A 88 4.27 -17.01 -1.15
N PHE A 89 4.42 -18.25 -1.56
CA PHE A 89 5.67 -18.74 -2.15
C PHE A 89 6.02 -17.97 -3.43
N ALA A 90 5.08 -17.84 -4.35
CA ALA A 90 5.30 -17.14 -5.61
C ALA A 90 5.66 -15.67 -5.37
N ASN A 91 4.95 -15.00 -4.47
CA ASN A 91 5.17 -13.58 -4.17
C ASN A 91 6.54 -13.34 -3.54
N VAL A 92 6.96 -14.16 -2.55
CA VAL A 92 8.27 -14.01 -1.90
C VAL A 92 9.39 -14.27 -2.90
N ILE A 93 9.31 -15.33 -3.71
CA ILE A 93 10.32 -15.66 -4.73
C ILE A 93 10.41 -14.54 -5.79
N LEU A 94 9.27 -14.02 -6.24
CA LEU A 94 9.23 -12.96 -7.23
C LEU A 94 9.88 -11.68 -6.71
N LEU A 95 9.53 -11.25 -5.50
CA LEU A 95 10.10 -10.06 -4.86
C LEU A 95 11.61 -10.21 -4.61
N ASP A 96 12.06 -11.38 -4.16
CA ASP A 96 13.48 -11.66 -3.94
C ASP A 96 14.27 -11.63 -5.26
N LEU A 97 13.69 -12.17 -6.33
CA LEU A 97 14.28 -12.10 -7.67
C LEU A 97 14.48 -10.63 -8.12
N TYR A 98 13.43 -9.79 -7.99
CA TYR A 98 13.52 -8.38 -8.35
C TYR A 98 14.55 -7.62 -7.50
N ASN A 99 14.60 -7.91 -6.18
CA ASN A 99 15.60 -7.33 -5.30
C ASN A 99 17.03 -7.74 -5.68
N SER A 100 17.23 -9.01 -5.99
CA SER A 100 18.54 -9.53 -6.43
C SER A 100 19.01 -8.91 -7.74
N MET A 101 18.07 -8.56 -8.62
CA MET A 101 18.35 -7.86 -9.88
C MET A 101 18.47 -6.34 -9.71
N GLY A 102 18.21 -5.80 -8.52
CA GLY A 102 18.20 -4.35 -8.26
C GLY A 102 17.07 -3.61 -8.99
N LEU A 103 15.97 -4.29 -9.28
CA LEU A 103 14.82 -3.73 -10.00
C LEU A 103 13.69 -3.39 -9.03
N PRO A 104 13.19 -2.14 -9.03
CA PRO A 104 11.99 -1.81 -8.27
C PRO A 104 10.77 -2.50 -8.88
N THR A 105 9.87 -2.99 -8.03
CA THR A 105 8.60 -3.59 -8.47
C THR A 105 7.45 -3.10 -7.59
N SER A 106 6.21 -3.30 -8.05
CA SER A 106 5.03 -3.03 -7.25
C SER A 106 4.62 -4.29 -6.49
N THR A 107 4.68 -4.24 -5.17
CA THR A 107 4.27 -5.33 -4.29
C THR A 107 2.77 -5.62 -4.41
N THR A 108 1.94 -4.60 -4.61
CA THR A 108 0.51 -4.74 -4.86
C THR A 108 0.24 -5.49 -6.17
N VAL A 109 0.92 -5.13 -7.26
CA VAL A 109 0.78 -5.81 -8.55
C VAL A 109 1.22 -7.26 -8.44
N SER A 110 2.36 -7.51 -7.80
CA SER A 110 2.87 -8.86 -7.55
C SER A 110 1.83 -9.73 -6.83
N LEU A 111 1.29 -9.25 -5.71
CA LEU A 111 0.29 -9.98 -4.93
C LEU A 111 -0.97 -10.28 -5.74
N ILE A 112 -1.50 -9.29 -6.45
CA ILE A 112 -2.74 -9.42 -7.23
C ILE A 112 -2.59 -10.48 -8.33
N PHE A 113 -1.47 -10.45 -9.07
CA PHE A 113 -1.24 -11.44 -10.12
C PHE A 113 -0.90 -12.83 -9.55
N CYS A 114 -0.24 -12.92 -8.40
CA CYS A 114 -0.06 -14.20 -7.70
C CYS A 114 -1.40 -14.78 -7.23
N LEU A 115 -2.31 -13.95 -6.67
CA LEU A 115 -3.66 -14.39 -6.28
C LEU A 115 -4.46 -14.86 -7.49
N LEU A 116 -4.45 -14.10 -8.57
CA LEU A 116 -5.17 -14.46 -9.80
C LEU A 116 -4.62 -15.75 -10.39
N GLY A 117 -3.31 -15.87 -10.51
CA GLY A 117 -2.65 -17.05 -11.05
C GLY A 117 -2.91 -18.31 -10.22
N ALA A 118 -2.81 -18.22 -8.90
CA ALA A 118 -3.12 -19.32 -8.00
C ALA A 118 -4.60 -19.73 -8.07
N ALA A 119 -5.51 -18.73 -8.11
CA ALA A 119 -6.94 -18.99 -8.24
C ALA A 119 -7.26 -19.69 -9.56
N VAL A 120 -6.69 -19.26 -10.68
CA VAL A 120 -6.84 -19.92 -11.99
C VAL A 120 -6.31 -21.36 -11.93
N ALA A 121 -5.12 -21.57 -11.38
CA ALA A 121 -4.50 -22.90 -11.29
C ALA A 121 -5.36 -23.88 -10.48
N VAL A 122 -5.84 -23.47 -9.30
CA VAL A 122 -6.70 -24.32 -8.45
C VAL A 122 -8.07 -24.55 -9.11
N SER A 123 -8.62 -23.55 -9.80
CA SER A 123 -9.87 -23.72 -10.55
C SER A 123 -9.74 -24.72 -11.69
N ILE A 124 -8.66 -24.65 -12.47
CA ILE A 124 -8.38 -25.61 -13.55
C ILE A 124 -8.21 -27.02 -12.98
N TYR A 125 -7.48 -27.15 -11.88
CA TYR A 125 -7.33 -28.44 -11.19
C TYR A 125 -8.68 -29.01 -10.76
N LYS A 126 -9.55 -28.17 -10.18
CA LYS A 126 -10.90 -28.55 -9.76
C LYS A 126 -11.77 -29.00 -10.95
N ILE A 127 -11.81 -28.19 -12.01
CA ILE A 127 -12.54 -28.51 -13.25
C ILE A 127 -12.06 -29.82 -13.89
N SER A 128 -10.74 -30.05 -13.89
CA SER A 128 -10.17 -31.28 -14.46
C SER A 128 -10.52 -32.56 -13.67
N ASN A 129 -10.78 -32.44 -12.38
CA ASN A 129 -11.13 -33.56 -11.52
C ASN A 129 -12.66 -33.76 -11.35
N ASP A 130 -13.45 -32.75 -11.74
CA ASP A 130 -14.92 -32.82 -11.70
C ASP A 130 -15.45 -33.03 -13.12
N GLY A 131 -15.92 -34.26 -13.40
CA GLY A 131 -16.43 -34.62 -14.73
C GLY A 131 -17.71 -33.86 -15.17
N ALA A 132 -18.32 -33.07 -14.27
CA ALA A 132 -19.51 -32.27 -14.55
C ALA A 132 -19.18 -30.81 -14.93
N LEU A 133 -17.94 -30.34 -14.66
CA LEU A 133 -17.51 -28.96 -14.91
C LEU A 133 -16.71 -28.86 -16.22
N GLY A 134 -16.86 -27.74 -16.92
CA GLY A 134 -16.12 -27.43 -18.15
C GLY A 134 -15.27 -26.16 -18.03
N MET A 135 -14.37 -25.94 -19.00
CA MET A 135 -13.52 -24.72 -19.02
C MET A 135 -14.32 -23.42 -19.08
N GLY A 136 -15.59 -23.45 -19.52
CA GLY A 136 -16.50 -22.31 -19.48
C GLY A 136 -16.86 -21.86 -18.05
N ASP A 137 -16.80 -22.79 -17.10
CA ASP A 137 -17.15 -22.54 -15.70
C ASP A 137 -16.05 -21.79 -14.93
N LEU A 138 -14.87 -21.61 -15.52
CA LEU A 138 -13.76 -20.85 -14.93
C LEU A 138 -14.19 -19.45 -14.48
N ASN A 139 -15.08 -18.80 -15.21
CA ASN A 139 -15.62 -17.49 -14.88
C ASN A 139 -16.45 -17.45 -13.59
N HIS A 140 -16.96 -18.58 -13.12
CA HIS A 140 -17.68 -18.66 -11.85
C HIS A 140 -16.72 -18.68 -10.64
N PHE A 141 -15.54 -19.27 -10.82
CA PHE A 141 -14.51 -19.37 -9.78
C PHE A 141 -13.74 -18.06 -9.62
N ILE A 142 -13.51 -17.34 -10.72
CA ILE A 142 -12.72 -16.09 -10.75
C ILE A 142 -13.67 -14.91 -10.74
N ASN A 143 -13.37 -13.91 -9.90
CA ASN A 143 -14.07 -12.63 -9.91
C ASN A 143 -13.55 -11.76 -11.05
N THR A 144 -13.90 -12.13 -12.29
CA THR A 144 -13.38 -11.51 -13.51
C THR A 144 -13.65 -10.03 -13.59
N GLY A 145 -14.84 -9.57 -13.19
CA GLY A 145 -15.21 -8.14 -13.19
C GLY A 145 -14.31 -7.33 -12.26
N ARG A 146 -14.07 -7.80 -11.04
CA ARG A 146 -13.21 -7.14 -10.06
C ARG A 146 -11.75 -7.22 -10.48
N ALA A 147 -11.28 -8.36 -10.97
CA ALA A 147 -9.92 -8.54 -11.48
C ALA A 147 -9.63 -7.57 -12.64
N MET A 148 -10.50 -7.50 -13.65
CA MET A 148 -10.35 -6.56 -14.78
C MET A 148 -10.39 -5.10 -14.33
N GLY A 149 -11.25 -4.75 -13.38
CA GLY A 149 -11.30 -3.41 -12.79
C GLY A 149 -9.97 -3.02 -12.13
N ILE A 150 -9.38 -3.92 -11.34
CA ILE A 150 -8.10 -3.69 -10.67
C ILE A 150 -6.95 -3.60 -11.68
N VAL A 151 -6.85 -4.52 -12.64
CA VAL A 151 -5.82 -4.49 -13.69
C VAL A 151 -5.92 -3.20 -14.51
N SER A 152 -7.13 -2.80 -14.89
CA SER A 152 -7.36 -1.55 -15.63
C SER A 152 -6.97 -0.32 -14.81
N ALA A 153 -7.27 -0.31 -13.52
CA ALA A 153 -6.87 0.77 -12.60
C ALA A 153 -5.34 0.86 -12.47
N ILE A 154 -4.63 -0.28 -12.38
CA ILE A 154 -3.16 -0.32 -12.35
C ILE A 154 -2.59 0.31 -13.62
N LEU A 155 -3.03 -0.11 -14.81
CA LEU A 155 -2.55 0.44 -16.08
C LEU A 155 -2.85 1.93 -16.21
N LEU A 156 -4.07 2.35 -15.83
CA LEU A 156 -4.46 3.75 -15.88
C LEU A 156 -3.64 4.60 -14.90
N SER A 157 -3.31 4.07 -13.72
CA SER A 157 -2.50 4.79 -12.72
C SER A 157 -1.10 5.14 -13.24
N VAL A 158 -0.49 4.27 -14.04
CA VAL A 158 0.82 4.52 -14.67
C VAL A 158 0.73 5.72 -15.63
N VAL A 159 -0.30 5.75 -16.48
CA VAL A 159 -0.52 6.85 -17.45
C VAL A 159 -0.75 8.17 -16.71
N ILE A 160 -1.59 8.15 -15.68
CA ILE A 160 -1.89 9.34 -14.85
C ILE A 160 -0.62 9.83 -14.17
N ALA A 161 0.12 8.95 -13.49
CA ALA A 161 1.33 9.30 -12.76
C ALA A 161 2.40 9.89 -13.69
N PHE A 162 2.63 9.29 -14.86
CA PHE A 162 3.55 9.81 -15.87
C PHE A 162 3.14 11.19 -16.38
N THR A 163 1.88 11.35 -16.73
CA THR A 163 1.37 12.60 -17.30
C THR A 163 1.46 13.76 -16.30
N PHE A 164 0.91 13.56 -15.09
CA PHE A 164 0.94 14.59 -14.06
C PHE A 164 2.34 14.84 -13.52
N GLY A 165 3.17 13.81 -13.35
CA GLY A 165 4.55 13.94 -12.93
C GLY A 165 5.37 14.77 -13.92
N THR A 166 5.22 14.50 -15.21
CA THR A 166 5.87 15.25 -16.28
C THR A 166 5.40 16.70 -16.31
N LEU A 167 4.09 16.94 -16.19
CA LEU A 167 3.52 18.29 -16.18
C LEU A 167 4.03 19.10 -14.99
N ILE A 168 4.01 18.55 -13.77
CA ILE A 168 4.50 19.22 -12.57
C ILE A 168 5.99 19.51 -12.67
N MET A 169 6.80 18.57 -13.19
CA MET A 169 8.22 18.77 -13.41
C MET A 169 8.46 19.88 -14.45
N TYR A 170 7.70 19.90 -15.54
CA TYR A 170 7.80 20.94 -16.56
C TYR A 170 7.48 22.32 -15.99
N ILE A 171 6.38 22.48 -15.26
CA ILE A 171 6.01 23.73 -14.58
C ILE A 171 7.08 24.15 -13.58
N SER A 172 7.60 23.22 -12.76
CA SER A 172 8.67 23.50 -11.81
C SER A 172 9.91 24.06 -12.49
N ARG A 173 10.31 23.47 -13.63
CA ARG A 173 11.46 23.94 -14.43
C ARG A 173 11.21 25.30 -15.05
N LEU A 174 10.01 25.58 -15.54
CA LEU A 174 9.66 26.92 -16.05
C LEU A 174 9.81 28.01 -14.98
N ILE A 175 9.34 27.73 -13.77
CA ILE A 175 9.37 28.70 -12.67
C ILE A 175 10.79 28.88 -12.10
N PHE A 176 11.55 27.79 -11.94
CA PHE A 176 12.79 27.76 -11.17
C PHE A 176 14.07 27.52 -11.99
N SER A 177 14.04 27.69 -13.34
CA SER A 177 15.12 27.26 -14.22
C SER A 177 16.44 28.05 -14.04
N PHE A 178 16.47 29.30 -14.50
CA PHE A 178 17.74 30.05 -14.65
C PHE A 178 18.15 30.95 -13.47
N ARG A 179 17.18 31.45 -12.72
CA ARG A 179 17.40 32.31 -11.56
C ARG A 179 16.80 31.70 -10.30
N TYR A 180 17.19 30.45 -10.06
CA TYR A 180 16.62 29.63 -8.98
C TYR A 180 16.49 30.37 -7.65
N THR A 181 17.58 31.01 -7.15
CA THR A 181 17.59 31.68 -5.83
C THR A 181 16.63 32.86 -5.75
N ALA A 182 16.57 33.68 -6.81
CA ALA A 182 15.66 34.81 -6.86
C ALA A 182 14.20 34.40 -7.00
N MET A 183 13.93 33.45 -7.90
CA MET A 183 12.60 32.91 -8.12
C MET A 183 12.09 32.11 -6.92
N PHE A 184 12.96 31.34 -6.28
CA PHE A 184 12.58 30.61 -5.07
C PHE A 184 12.29 31.56 -3.90
N ARG A 185 13.02 32.67 -3.77
CA ARG A 185 12.71 33.67 -2.75
C ARG A 185 11.32 34.29 -2.97
N ARG A 186 10.88 34.44 -4.24
CA ARG A 186 9.60 35.06 -4.60
C ARG A 186 8.43 34.07 -4.58
N PHE A 187 8.60 32.89 -5.17
CA PHE A 187 7.52 31.92 -5.41
C PHE A 187 7.66 30.64 -4.58
N GLY A 188 8.79 30.41 -3.89
CA GLY A 188 9.07 29.17 -3.18
C GLY A 188 8.05 28.84 -2.10
N ALA A 189 7.60 29.82 -1.33
CA ALA A 189 6.59 29.61 -0.30
C ALA A 189 5.24 29.14 -0.88
N PHE A 190 4.81 29.72 -2.01
CA PHE A 190 3.57 29.32 -2.70
C PHE A 190 3.68 27.93 -3.30
N TRP A 191 4.82 27.61 -3.90
CA TRP A 191 5.08 26.28 -4.47
C TRP A 191 5.16 25.20 -3.40
N CYS A 192 5.92 25.43 -2.34
CA CYS A 192 5.98 24.53 -1.21
C CYS A 192 4.62 24.43 -0.50
N GLY A 193 3.85 25.52 -0.42
CA GLY A 193 2.49 25.54 0.11
C GLY A 193 1.55 24.61 -0.67
N ALA A 194 1.64 24.64 -2.02
CA ALA A 194 0.88 23.71 -2.86
C ALA A 194 1.28 22.25 -2.61
N SER A 195 2.57 21.97 -2.46
CA SER A 195 3.07 20.64 -2.12
C SER A 195 2.58 20.18 -0.74
N PHE A 196 2.62 21.06 0.26
CA PHE A 196 2.07 20.77 1.59
C PHE A 196 0.57 20.50 1.57
N THR A 197 -0.19 21.28 0.79
CA THR A 197 -1.63 21.05 0.65
C THR A 197 -1.93 19.69 0.05
N ALA A 198 -1.20 19.30 -0.99
CA ALA A 198 -1.33 17.97 -1.59
C ALA A 198 -0.98 16.85 -0.59
N ILE A 199 0.09 17.02 0.18
CA ILE A 199 0.53 16.09 1.23
C ILE A 199 -0.53 15.96 2.34
N LEU A 200 -1.03 17.09 2.83
CA LEU A 200 -2.01 17.13 3.90
C LEU A 200 -3.36 16.54 3.44
N TYR A 201 -3.80 16.89 2.24
CA TYR A 201 -4.98 16.29 1.63
C TYR A 201 -4.86 14.78 1.57
N PHE A 202 -3.74 14.28 1.07
CA PHE A 202 -3.47 12.85 0.99
C PHE A 202 -3.47 12.19 2.36
N ALA A 203 -2.76 12.77 3.35
CA ALA A 203 -2.66 12.23 4.71
C ALA A 203 -4.03 12.20 5.41
N VAL A 204 -4.84 13.24 5.28
CA VAL A 204 -6.19 13.32 5.87
C VAL A 204 -7.14 12.36 5.18
N PHE A 205 -7.22 12.37 3.84
CA PHE A 205 -8.18 11.54 3.10
C PHE A 205 -7.82 10.06 3.06
N LYS A 206 -6.54 9.71 3.04
CA LYS A 206 -6.10 8.32 3.08
C LYS A 206 -5.90 7.81 4.51
N GLY A 207 -5.34 8.65 5.39
CA GLY A 207 -4.95 8.23 6.72
C GLY A 207 -6.05 8.38 7.77
N LEU A 208 -6.80 9.47 7.76
CA LEU A 208 -7.71 9.82 8.85
C LEU A 208 -9.20 9.68 8.50
N LYS A 209 -9.57 9.56 7.22
CA LYS A 209 -10.99 9.48 6.83
C LYS A 209 -11.70 8.30 7.46
N THR A 210 -11.08 7.13 7.50
CA THR A 210 -11.68 5.91 8.08
C THR A 210 -11.81 6.00 9.61
N PRO A 211 -10.76 6.35 10.37
CA PRO A 211 -10.87 6.47 11.83
C PRO A 211 -11.78 7.62 12.29
N LEU A 212 -11.91 8.68 11.49
CA LEU A 212 -12.72 9.86 11.81
C LEU A 212 -14.03 9.91 11.00
N ALA A 213 -14.42 8.82 10.37
CA ALA A 213 -15.69 8.73 9.64
C ALA A 213 -16.86 9.11 10.55
N GLY A 214 -17.76 9.98 10.03
CA GLY A 214 -18.89 10.52 10.80
C GLY A 214 -18.55 11.71 11.71
N SER A 215 -17.30 12.22 11.70
CA SER A 215 -17.02 13.48 12.35
C SER A 215 -17.46 14.67 11.51
N ALA A 216 -18.09 15.67 12.14
CA ALA A 216 -18.54 16.89 11.48
C ALA A 216 -17.44 17.61 10.68
N ALA A 217 -16.18 17.49 11.12
CA ALA A 217 -15.03 18.07 10.44
C ALA A 217 -14.76 17.40 9.08
N ILE A 218 -14.79 16.07 9.01
CA ILE A 218 -14.58 15.32 7.75
C ILE A 218 -15.75 15.57 6.80
N GLU A 219 -16.99 15.55 7.29
CA GLU A 219 -18.17 15.84 6.48
C GLU A 219 -18.14 17.26 5.89
N TRP A 220 -17.73 18.24 6.69
CA TRP A 220 -17.57 19.61 6.22
C TRP A 220 -16.48 19.73 5.13
N ILE A 221 -15.33 19.05 5.32
CA ILE A 221 -14.25 19.03 4.31
C ILE A 221 -14.73 18.36 3.02
N ASP A 222 -15.44 17.24 3.10
CA ASP A 222 -15.99 16.53 1.93
C ASP A 222 -16.97 17.41 1.14
N GLN A 223 -17.83 18.17 1.84
CA GLN A 223 -18.78 19.08 1.20
C GLN A 223 -18.12 20.33 0.59
N HIS A 224 -16.99 20.80 1.17
CA HIS A 224 -16.32 22.03 0.77
C HIS A 224 -14.87 21.81 0.35
N ILE A 225 -14.62 20.76 -0.45
CA ILE A 225 -13.26 20.30 -0.75
C ILE A 225 -12.39 21.38 -1.41
N LEU A 226 -12.92 22.13 -2.37
CA LEU A 226 -12.18 23.20 -3.05
C LEU A 226 -11.82 24.34 -2.10
N LEU A 227 -12.74 24.71 -1.23
CA LEU A 227 -12.52 25.75 -0.23
C LEU A 227 -11.47 25.28 0.79
N SER A 228 -11.57 24.03 1.25
CA SER A 228 -10.61 23.42 2.18
C SER A 228 -9.20 23.37 1.60
N LEU A 229 -9.06 22.97 0.34
CA LEU A 229 -7.77 22.96 -0.36
C LEU A 229 -7.21 24.38 -0.52
N PHE A 230 -8.04 25.35 -0.89
CA PHE A 230 -7.62 26.74 -1.03
C PHE A 230 -7.17 27.35 0.32
N LEU A 231 -7.94 27.14 1.39
CA LEU A 231 -7.58 27.60 2.72
C LEU A 231 -6.28 26.96 3.21
N CYS A 232 -6.13 25.66 3.00
CA CYS A 232 -4.92 24.91 3.34
C CYS A 232 -3.70 25.47 2.59
N TRP A 233 -3.84 25.71 1.30
CA TRP A 233 -2.80 26.32 0.49
C TRP A 233 -2.47 27.74 0.93
N ALA A 234 -3.45 28.60 1.18
CA ALA A 234 -3.24 29.98 1.60
C ALA A 234 -2.53 30.05 2.97
N VAL A 235 -3.05 29.31 3.96
CA VAL A 235 -2.47 29.26 5.31
C VAL A 235 -1.07 28.63 5.28
N GLY A 236 -0.91 27.50 4.58
CA GLY A 236 0.38 26.82 4.42
C GLY A 236 1.42 27.72 3.73
N SER A 237 1.03 28.40 2.66
CA SER A 237 1.91 29.34 1.94
C SER A 237 2.32 30.53 2.82
N LEU A 238 1.38 31.07 3.58
CA LEU A 238 1.66 32.17 4.52
C LEU A 238 2.63 31.72 5.61
N LEU A 239 2.40 30.57 6.21
CA LEU A 239 3.29 29.98 7.22
C LEU A 239 4.70 29.78 6.66
N LEU A 240 4.81 29.15 5.49
CA LEU A 240 6.09 28.90 4.84
C LEU A 240 6.79 30.19 4.42
N PHE A 241 6.05 31.25 4.05
CA PHE A 241 6.60 32.55 3.79
C PHE A 241 7.26 33.15 5.06
N PHE A 242 6.61 33.06 6.21
CA PHE A 242 7.20 33.51 7.48
C PHE A 242 8.43 32.67 7.86
N LEU A 243 8.37 31.33 7.72
CA LEU A 243 9.50 30.45 7.97
C LEU A 243 10.69 30.78 7.05
N GLN A 244 10.43 31.09 5.79
CA GLN A 244 11.44 31.53 4.84
C GLN A 244 12.08 32.86 5.25
N ARG A 245 11.30 33.79 5.81
CA ARG A 245 11.81 35.07 6.36
C ARG A 245 12.71 34.85 7.59
N LEU A 246 12.41 33.80 8.39
CA LEU A 246 13.23 33.39 9.51
C LEU A 246 14.46 32.57 9.08
N LYS A 247 14.75 32.52 7.77
CA LYS A 247 15.87 31.77 7.15
C LYS A 247 15.80 30.25 7.36
N ILE A 248 14.63 29.71 7.67
CA ILE A 248 14.41 28.25 7.73
C ILE A 248 14.34 27.71 6.31
N ASN A 249 14.98 26.58 6.08
CA ASN A 249 14.99 25.93 4.77
C ASN A 249 13.64 25.21 4.52
N ILE A 250 12.72 25.91 3.84
CA ILE A 250 11.37 25.38 3.54
C ILE A 250 11.39 24.21 2.57
N LEU A 251 12.39 24.09 1.67
CA LEU A 251 12.54 22.92 0.80
C LEU A 251 12.83 21.65 1.61
N ARG A 252 13.73 21.76 2.58
CA ARG A 252 14.03 20.65 3.48
C ARG A 252 12.76 20.18 4.21
N LEU A 253 11.98 21.11 4.72
CA LEU A 253 10.72 20.83 5.40
C LEU A 253 9.74 20.12 4.46
N THR A 254 9.56 20.63 3.23
CA THR A 254 8.67 20.06 2.22
C THR A 254 9.09 18.64 1.83
N ILE A 255 10.39 18.38 1.63
CA ILE A 255 10.89 17.05 1.27
C ILE A 255 10.66 16.05 2.43
N LEU A 256 10.94 16.46 3.67
CA LEU A 256 10.71 15.59 4.82
C LEU A 256 9.22 15.30 5.03
N SER A 257 8.35 16.27 4.80
CA SER A 257 6.89 16.05 4.83
C SER A 257 6.44 15.11 3.71
N GLY A 258 7.06 15.20 2.53
CA GLY A 258 6.85 14.24 1.44
C GLY A 258 7.27 12.83 1.83
N THR A 259 8.45 12.68 2.45
CA THR A 259 8.92 11.39 2.99
C THR A 259 7.96 10.81 4.00
N PHE A 260 7.47 11.63 4.93
CA PHE A 260 6.45 11.22 5.91
C PHE A 260 5.17 10.73 5.24
N ALA A 261 4.64 11.49 4.28
CA ALA A 261 3.39 11.14 3.60
C ALA A 261 3.51 9.88 2.75
N LEU A 262 4.63 9.70 2.03
CA LEU A 262 4.87 8.50 1.26
C LEU A 262 5.08 7.26 2.16
N ALA A 263 5.76 7.40 3.29
CA ALA A 263 5.92 6.34 4.28
C ALA A 263 4.58 5.97 4.94
N LEU A 264 3.72 6.95 5.23
CA LEU A 264 2.36 6.74 5.71
C LEU A 264 1.51 6.01 4.67
N ALA A 265 1.63 6.41 3.39
CA ALA A 265 0.94 5.74 2.29
C ALA A 265 1.38 4.29 2.11
N PHE A 266 2.69 4.04 2.17
CA PHE A 266 3.26 2.70 2.12
C PHE A 266 2.66 1.82 3.21
N ALA A 267 2.73 2.24 4.47
CA ALA A 267 2.20 1.44 5.56
C ALA A 267 0.66 1.27 5.50
N GLY A 268 -0.06 2.28 5.00
CA GLY A 268 -1.51 2.22 4.85
C GLY A 268 -2.01 1.29 3.73
N ASN A 269 -1.22 1.09 2.68
CA ASN A 269 -1.62 0.30 1.50
C ASN A 269 -0.76 -0.96 1.29
N ASP A 270 0.56 -0.82 1.33
CA ASP A 270 1.46 -1.88 0.83
C ASP A 270 1.89 -2.85 1.92
N LEU A 271 1.92 -2.42 3.18
CA LEU A 271 2.23 -3.30 4.30
C LEU A 271 1.27 -4.50 4.37
N VAL A 272 0.00 -4.28 4.06
CA VAL A 272 -1.04 -5.32 4.05
C VAL A 272 -0.82 -6.34 2.93
N ASN A 273 -0.10 -6.00 1.87
CA ASN A 273 0.21 -6.95 0.80
C ASN A 273 1.05 -8.14 1.30
N PHE A 274 1.84 -7.94 2.36
CA PHE A 274 2.67 -9.00 2.93
C PHE A 274 1.94 -9.86 3.95
N ILE A 275 0.99 -9.29 4.68
CA ILE A 275 0.31 -9.97 5.77
C ILE A 275 -1.14 -10.37 5.43
N GLY A 276 -1.74 -9.80 4.38
CA GLY A 276 -3.15 -9.99 4.05
C GLY A 276 -3.50 -11.44 3.74
N VAL A 277 -2.70 -12.11 2.91
CA VAL A 277 -2.91 -13.52 2.55
C VAL A 277 -2.68 -14.47 3.75
N PRO A 278 -1.59 -14.34 4.54
CA PRO A 278 -1.42 -15.10 5.78
C PRO A 278 -2.56 -14.93 6.78
N VAL A 279 -3.06 -13.71 6.96
CA VAL A 279 -4.20 -13.44 7.85
C VAL A 279 -5.48 -14.07 7.30
N ALA A 280 -5.74 -13.98 5.98
CA ALA A 280 -6.86 -14.64 5.35
C ALA A 280 -6.78 -16.17 5.49
N GLY A 281 -5.56 -16.73 5.40
CA GLY A 281 -5.32 -18.17 5.67
C GLY A 281 -5.59 -18.55 7.12
N PHE A 282 -5.24 -17.71 8.08
CA PHE A 282 -5.56 -17.89 9.49
C PHE A 282 -7.09 -17.83 9.74
N ASP A 283 -7.78 -16.88 9.09
CA ASP A 283 -9.23 -16.78 9.16
C ASP A 283 -9.90 -18.02 8.58
N ALA A 284 -9.46 -18.50 7.41
CA ALA A 284 -9.96 -19.75 6.82
C ALA A 284 -9.76 -20.94 7.76
N TYR A 285 -8.57 -21.06 8.38
CA TYR A 285 -8.29 -22.08 9.37
C TYR A 285 -9.21 -22.00 10.60
N SER A 286 -9.47 -20.78 11.09
CA SER A 286 -10.37 -20.55 12.20
C SER A 286 -11.81 -20.97 11.88
N ILE A 287 -12.31 -20.61 10.68
CA ILE A 287 -13.64 -21.01 10.19
C ILE A 287 -13.76 -22.53 10.13
N ALA A 288 -12.82 -23.20 9.50
CA ALA A 288 -12.83 -24.67 9.37
C ALA A 288 -12.73 -25.38 10.72
N ARG A 289 -11.93 -24.85 11.66
CA ARG A 289 -11.78 -25.38 13.01
C ARG A 289 -13.08 -25.27 13.82
N HIS A 290 -13.80 -24.16 13.72
CA HIS A 290 -15.09 -23.99 14.39
C HIS A 290 -16.17 -24.87 13.79
N ALA A 291 -16.14 -25.11 12.48
CA ALA A 291 -17.06 -26.03 11.81
C ALA A 291 -16.76 -27.51 12.07
N GLY A 292 -15.53 -27.83 12.47
CA GLY A 292 -15.09 -29.24 12.68
C GLY A 292 -14.95 -30.03 11.38
N ASP A 293 -15.01 -29.39 10.22
CA ASP A 293 -14.99 -30.00 8.89
C ASP A 293 -13.95 -29.31 8.00
N SER A 294 -13.04 -30.10 7.43
CA SER A 294 -12.00 -29.62 6.50
C SER A 294 -12.48 -29.54 5.04
N THR A 295 -13.69 -30.02 4.76
CA THR A 295 -14.29 -29.99 3.41
C THR A 295 -15.23 -28.79 3.24
N ILE A 296 -15.46 -28.00 4.29
CA ILE A 296 -16.34 -26.83 4.29
C ILE A 296 -15.94 -25.83 3.21
N LEU A 297 -16.92 -25.27 2.52
CA LEU A 297 -16.73 -24.17 1.58
C LEU A 297 -16.44 -22.85 2.32
N MET A 298 -15.53 -22.07 1.78
CA MET A 298 -15.02 -20.84 2.43
C MET A 298 -15.87 -19.60 2.18
N GLU A 299 -17.19 -19.74 2.12
CA GLU A 299 -18.13 -18.61 1.97
C GLU A 299 -17.95 -17.55 3.07
N GLY A 300 -17.57 -17.98 4.29
CA GLY A 300 -17.29 -17.05 5.41
C GLY A 300 -16.17 -16.07 5.16
N LEU A 301 -15.29 -16.27 4.17
CA LEU A 301 -14.28 -15.30 3.76
C LEU A 301 -14.87 -14.08 3.00
N ASN A 302 -16.11 -14.16 2.52
CA ASN A 302 -16.80 -13.03 1.91
C ASN A 302 -17.18 -11.95 2.92
N ALA A 303 -17.25 -12.28 4.21
CA ALA A 303 -17.54 -11.30 5.25
C ALA A 303 -16.39 -10.30 5.38
N SER A 304 -16.70 -9.01 5.42
CA SER A 304 -15.71 -7.98 5.73
C SER A 304 -15.34 -8.06 7.22
N VAL A 305 -14.10 -8.39 7.51
CA VAL A 305 -13.58 -8.44 8.88
C VAL A 305 -12.49 -7.39 9.01
N PRO A 306 -12.57 -6.50 10.02
CA PRO A 306 -11.54 -5.51 10.24
C PRO A 306 -10.20 -6.22 10.54
N ALA A 307 -9.13 -5.69 9.99
CA ALA A 307 -7.79 -6.22 10.25
C ALA A 307 -7.46 -6.12 11.75
N ASN A 308 -6.83 -7.16 12.28
CA ASN A 308 -6.39 -7.16 13.67
C ASN A 308 -5.29 -6.10 13.86
N PHE A 309 -5.58 -5.10 14.70
CA PHE A 309 -4.67 -4.00 15.00
C PHE A 309 -3.28 -4.47 15.48
N LEU A 310 -3.23 -5.51 16.33
CA LEU A 310 -1.95 -6.02 16.84
C LEU A 310 -1.10 -6.64 15.73
N VAL A 311 -1.71 -7.34 14.78
CA VAL A 311 -1.02 -7.92 13.62
C VAL A 311 -0.45 -6.81 12.74
N LEU A 312 -1.23 -5.78 12.46
CA LEU A 312 -0.79 -4.61 11.68
C LEU A 312 0.37 -3.89 12.37
N MET A 313 0.24 -3.60 13.67
CA MET A 313 1.29 -2.94 14.45
C MET A 313 2.57 -3.78 14.50
N THR A 314 2.46 -5.10 14.69
CA THR A 314 3.63 -5.98 14.67
C THR A 314 4.34 -5.94 13.33
N ALA A 315 3.60 -6.00 12.23
CA ALA A 315 4.16 -5.88 10.88
C ALA A 315 4.81 -4.52 10.65
N GLY A 316 4.19 -3.43 11.12
CA GLY A 316 4.77 -2.08 11.09
C GLY A 316 6.09 -1.99 11.84
N VAL A 317 6.15 -2.51 13.06
CA VAL A 317 7.39 -2.54 13.86
C VAL A 317 8.47 -3.38 13.20
N LEU A 318 8.13 -4.55 12.66
CA LEU A 318 9.09 -5.38 11.92
C LEU A 318 9.63 -4.66 10.68
N SER A 319 8.78 -3.92 9.97
CA SER A 319 9.22 -3.11 8.81
C SER A 319 10.19 -2.00 9.22
N LEU A 320 10.01 -1.39 10.40
CA LEU A 320 10.92 -0.36 10.92
C LEU A 320 12.31 -0.91 11.25
N ILE A 321 12.37 -2.10 11.84
CA ILE A 321 13.65 -2.76 12.13
C ILE A 321 14.43 -2.91 10.83
N HIS A 322 13.76 -3.37 9.78
CA HIS A 322 14.40 -3.61 8.49
C HIS A 322 14.85 -2.33 7.78
N ILE A 323 14.04 -1.26 7.80
CA ILE A 323 14.40 0.04 7.21
C ILE A 323 15.59 0.69 7.94
N SER A 324 15.73 0.45 9.26
CA SER A 324 16.78 1.03 10.07
C SER A 324 18.13 0.29 9.95
N GLU A 325 18.12 -0.95 9.46
CA GLU A 325 19.35 -1.67 9.19
C GLU A 325 20.09 -1.05 7.99
N PRO A 326 21.42 -0.81 8.11
CA PRO A 326 22.17 -0.34 6.96
C PRO A 326 22.15 -1.43 5.89
N THR A 327 21.39 -1.20 4.84
CA THR A 327 21.42 -2.04 3.63
C THR A 327 22.83 -2.01 3.08
N ARG A 328 23.49 -3.16 3.08
CA ARG A 328 24.80 -3.37 2.46
C ARG A 328 24.70 -3.31 0.94
#